data_a0dd52c8cc875342a9dcec113fe47c11
#
_entry.id   a0dd52c8cc875342a9dcec113fe47c11
#
_cell.length_a   1.000
_cell.length_b   1.000
_cell.length_c   1.000
_cell.angle_alpha   90.00
_cell.angle_beta   90.00
_cell.angle_gamma   90.00
#
_symmetry.space_group_name_H-M   'P 1'
#
loop_
_entity.id
_entity.type
_entity.pdbx_description
1 polymer ?
#
loop_
_entity_poly.entity_id
_entity_poly.type
_entity_poly.pdbx_seq_one_letter_code
_entity_poly.pdbx_strand_id
1 'polypeptide(L)' 'MISAFRPLFDTRRPRIAMRAKVNLVGTFGVLERTDGVVEAIIGDEAYVEWANGARSVESTRHLVQITG' A
#
# COMPACT_ATOMS: atom_id res chain seq x y z
N MET A 1 -17.32 19.16 17.62
CA MET A 1 -16.89 19.30 17.31
C MET A 1 -15.71 18.95 16.98
N ILE A 2 -15.06 18.86 17.54
CA ILE A 2 -13.92 18.42 17.30
C ILE A 2 -13.73 17.24 16.63
N SER A 3 -14.68 16.44 16.63
CA SER A 3 -14.54 15.19 15.98
C SER A 3 -14.16 15.32 14.56
N ALA A 4 -14.33 16.43 14.01
CA ALA A 4 -13.98 16.58 12.62
C ALA A 4 -12.52 16.43 12.34
N PHE A 5 -11.72 16.53 13.34
CA PHE A 5 -10.34 16.44 13.09
C PHE A 5 -9.90 15.11 12.76
N ARG A 6 -10.39 14.13 13.35
CA ARG A 6 -9.89 12.84 13.19
C ARG A 6 -9.87 12.34 11.82
N PRO A 7 -10.90 12.52 11.11
CA PRO A 7 -10.89 12.03 9.73
C PRO A 7 -9.81 12.65 8.89
N LEU A 8 -9.38 13.80 9.28
CA LEU A 8 -8.39 14.44 8.47
C LEU A 8 -7.10 13.69 8.45
N PHE A 9 -6.78 13.00 9.49
CA PHE A 9 -5.54 12.31 9.50
C PHE A 9 -5.61 11.15 8.56
N ASP A 10 -6.73 10.51 8.50
CA ASP A 10 -6.84 9.37 7.65
C ASP A 10 -6.77 9.71 6.20
N THR A 11 -7.26 10.86 5.85
CA THR A 11 -7.30 11.20 4.45
C THR A 11 -5.94 11.49 3.87
N ARG A 12 -4.96 11.76 4.71
CA ARG A 12 -3.66 12.02 4.17
C ARG A 12 -3.00 10.79 3.68
N ARG A 13 -3.40 9.65 4.17
CA ARG A 13 -2.78 8.41 3.80
C ARG A 13 -3.84 7.44 3.44
N PRO A 14 -4.16 7.34 2.16
CA PRO A 14 -5.17 6.41 1.72
C PRO A 14 -4.78 5.01 2.13
N ARG A 15 -5.72 4.25 2.57
CA ARG A 15 -5.46 2.90 2.94
C ARG A 15 -5.25 2.06 1.73
N ILE A 16 -4.30 1.14 1.84
CA ILE A 16 -4.13 0.14 0.81
C ILE A 16 -5.24 -0.87 0.99
N ALA A 17 -5.97 -1.14 -0.06
CA ALA A 17 -7.09 -2.07 0.00
C ALA A 17 -6.67 -3.43 -0.54
N MET A 18 -7.40 -4.47 -0.15
CA MET A 18 -7.17 -5.78 -0.72
C MET A 18 -7.48 -5.73 -2.20
N ARG A 19 -6.72 -6.46 -2.97
CA ARG A 19 -6.84 -6.51 -4.42
C ARG A 19 -6.43 -5.25 -5.13
N ALA A 20 -5.95 -4.26 -4.40
CA ALA A 20 -5.47 -3.04 -5.03
C ALA A 20 -4.17 -3.30 -5.76
N LYS A 21 -3.94 -2.56 -6.81
CA LYS A 21 -2.66 -2.59 -7.48
C LYS A 21 -1.74 -1.62 -6.81
N VAL A 22 -0.50 -2.04 -6.58
CA VAL A 22 0.44 -1.23 -5.84
C VAL A 22 1.82 -1.28 -6.47
N ASN A 23 2.61 -0.26 -6.15
CA ASN A 23 4.03 -0.24 -6.45
C ASN A 23 4.79 -0.27 -5.14
N LEU A 24 5.96 -0.85 -5.14
CA LEU A 24 6.84 -0.87 -3.97
C LEU A 24 7.86 0.24 -4.12
N VAL A 25 7.91 1.09 -3.11
CA VAL A 25 8.82 2.23 -3.10
C VAL A 25 9.80 2.06 -1.96
N GLY A 26 11.05 2.17 -2.26
CA GLY A 26 12.09 2.00 -1.26
C GLY A 26 12.26 3.20 -0.36
N THR A 27 13.26 3.13 0.49
CA THR A 27 13.48 4.10 1.55
C THR A 27 13.63 5.52 1.04
N PHE A 28 14.23 5.68 -0.11
CA PHE A 28 14.46 7.03 -0.64
C PHE A 28 13.49 7.36 -1.76
N GLY A 29 12.35 6.71 -1.78
CA GLY A 29 11.36 7.00 -2.80
C GLY A 29 11.66 6.36 -4.15
N VAL A 30 12.61 5.46 -4.19
CA VAL A 30 12.97 4.79 -5.44
C VAL A 30 11.99 3.67 -5.70
N LEU A 31 11.44 3.64 -6.89
CA LEU A 31 10.51 2.60 -7.28
C LEU A 31 11.25 1.27 -7.43
N GLU A 32 10.88 0.30 -6.64
CA GLU A 32 11.57 -0.99 -6.64
C GLU A 32 10.82 -2.07 -7.38
N ARG A 33 9.50 -2.09 -7.27
CA ARG A 33 8.68 -3.07 -7.97
C ARG A 33 7.39 -2.41 -8.39
N THR A 34 6.82 -2.90 -9.46
CA THR A 34 5.57 -2.34 -9.97
C THR A 34 4.56 -3.43 -10.24
N ASP A 35 3.31 -3.03 -10.32
CA ASP A 35 2.23 -3.91 -10.73
C ASP A 35 2.02 -5.10 -9.79
N GLY A 36 2.09 -4.84 -8.51
CA GLY A 36 1.73 -5.84 -7.51
C GLY A 36 0.24 -5.79 -7.24
N VAL A 37 -0.30 -6.89 -6.76
CA VAL A 37 -1.69 -6.97 -6.33
C VAL A 37 -1.69 -7.44 -4.88
N VAL A 38 -2.38 -6.70 -4.03
CA VAL A 38 -2.45 -7.01 -2.62
C VAL A 38 -3.40 -8.18 -2.41
N GLU A 39 -2.89 -9.26 -1.85
CA GLU A 39 -3.69 -10.45 -1.60
C GLU A 39 -4.28 -10.49 -0.20
N ALA A 40 -3.59 -9.92 0.77
CA ALA A 40 -4.07 -9.88 2.14
C ALA A 40 -3.37 -8.78 2.89
N ILE A 41 -4.00 -8.28 3.94
CA ILE A 41 -3.43 -7.24 4.78
C ILE A 41 -3.57 -7.70 6.22
N ILE A 42 -2.46 -7.70 6.94
CA ILE A 42 -2.45 -8.07 8.34
C ILE A 42 -1.69 -6.98 9.09
N GLY A 43 -2.41 -6.18 9.85
CA GLY A 43 -1.79 -5.06 10.56
C GLY A 43 -1.18 -4.09 9.58
N ASP A 44 0.12 -3.86 9.72
CA ASP A 44 0.83 -2.94 8.85
C ASP A 44 1.51 -3.63 7.69
N GLU A 45 1.23 -4.89 7.49
CA GLU A 45 1.89 -5.65 6.44
C GLU A 45 0.91 -6.12 5.40
N ALA A 46 1.36 -6.15 4.16
CA ALA A 46 0.54 -6.61 3.06
C ALA A 46 1.26 -7.73 2.33
N TYR A 47 0.51 -8.72 1.94
CA TYR A 47 1.01 -9.82 1.14
C TYR A 47 0.72 -9.46 -0.31
N VAL A 48 1.77 -9.36 -1.09
CA VAL A 48 1.65 -8.84 -2.46
C VAL A 48 2.17 -9.86 -3.45
N GLU A 49 1.41 -10.07 -4.50
CA GLU A 49 1.86 -10.88 -5.61
C GLU A 49 2.26 -9.94 -6.74
N TRP A 50 3.48 -10.09 -7.22
CA TRP A 50 4.02 -9.22 -8.25
C TRP A 50 3.81 -9.80 -9.64
N ALA A 51 3.97 -8.97 -10.64
CA ALA A 51 3.66 -9.35 -12.01
C ALA A 51 4.38 -10.61 -12.49
N ASN A 52 5.56 -10.86 -11.98
CA ASN A 52 6.33 -12.04 -12.40
C ASN A 52 5.93 -13.28 -11.60
N GLY A 53 4.91 -13.22 -10.79
CA GLY A 53 4.47 -14.35 -9.99
C GLY A 53 5.12 -14.45 -8.62
N ALA A 54 6.10 -13.61 -8.34
CA ALA A 54 6.72 -13.61 -7.04
C ALA A 54 5.79 -13.03 -5.99
N ARG A 55 5.94 -13.47 -4.77
CA ARG A 55 5.14 -12.94 -3.66
C ARG A 55 6.06 -12.47 -2.56
N SER A 56 5.68 -11.40 -1.90
CA SER A 56 6.44 -10.90 -0.78
C SER A 56 5.51 -10.26 0.24
N VAL A 57 6.04 -10.05 1.44
CA VAL A 57 5.33 -9.36 2.51
C VAL A 57 6.00 -8.02 2.67
N GLU A 58 5.24 -6.96 2.48
CA GLU A 58 5.79 -5.63 2.52
C GLU A 58 5.06 -4.78 3.53
N SER A 59 5.76 -3.81 4.10
CA SER A 59 5.11 -2.85 4.97
C SER A 59 4.20 -1.96 4.14
N THR A 60 2.98 -1.74 4.62
CA THR A 60 2.04 -0.95 3.86
C THR A 60 2.54 0.47 3.63
N ARG A 61 3.43 0.97 4.49
CA ARG A 61 3.96 2.31 4.31
C ARG A 61 4.87 2.42 3.09
N HIS A 62 5.35 1.30 2.59
CA HIS A 62 6.22 1.31 1.42
C HIS A 62 5.46 1.01 0.13
N LEU A 63 4.15 0.84 0.22
CA LEU A 63 3.34 0.54 -0.95
C LEU A 63 2.56 1.78 -1.36
N VAL A 64 2.54 2.04 -2.65
CA VAL A 64 1.77 3.14 -3.21
C VAL A 64 0.71 2.54 -4.09
N GLN A 65 -0.55 2.85 -3.81
CA GLN A 65 -1.64 2.31 -4.58
C GLN A 65 -1.71 3.00 -5.94
N ILE A 66 -1.83 2.19 -6.97
CA ILE A 66 -1.93 2.72 -8.33
C ILE A 66 -3.39 3.01 -8.57
N THR A 67 -3.67 4.25 -8.98
CA THR A 67 -5.03 4.61 -9.30
C THR A 67 -5.06 4.80 -10.78
N GLY A 68 -5.90 4.18 -11.39
CA GLY A 68 -5.81 4.40 -12.80
C GLY A 68 -6.78 3.72 -13.63
#